data_99006ea793d558410256e09da1abecde
#
_entry.id   99006ea793d558410256e09da1abecde
#
_cell.length_a   1.000
_cell.length_b   1.000
_cell.length_c   1.000
_cell.angle_alpha   90.00
_cell.angle_beta   90.00
_cell.angle_gamma   90.00
#
_symmetry.space_group_name_H-M   'P 1'
#
loop_
_entity.id
_entity.type
_entity.pdbx_description
1 polymer ?
#
loop_
_entity_poly.entity_id
_entity_poly.type
_entity_poly.pdbx_seq_one_letter_code
_entity_poly.pdbx_strand_id
1 'polypeptide(L)'
;VDALLTLYEATFDFSYVRAAQSIADQMIERFWDKDWGVFYDTSLEHSKLLVRPRDVLDNAVPSGGAIAAIALQRLGVFTGINEYAEKAKSSMKALIPHMEQAPSAVTSWLAAVDFLHSNSQEVVLIGDESDPVISAMKRELRKTFEPNLILSGVAVGSSEFGGSPL
;
A
#
# COMPACT_ATOMS: atom_id res chain seq x y z
N VAL A 1 4.66 5.94 -2.39
CA VAL A 1 4.73 4.67 -1.66
C VAL A 1 4.37 3.53 -2.61
N ASP A 2 3.15 3.49 -3.13
CA ASP A 2 2.64 2.37 -3.94
C ASP A 2 3.53 2.02 -5.15
N ALA A 3 3.93 3.02 -5.94
CA ALA A 3 4.85 2.81 -7.07
C ALA A 3 6.20 2.18 -6.67
N LEU A 4 6.73 2.53 -5.49
CA LEU A 4 7.97 1.92 -4.98
C LEU A 4 7.77 0.45 -4.60
N LEU A 5 6.63 0.09 -4.02
CA LEU A 5 6.30 -1.30 -3.72
C LEU A 5 6.15 -2.11 -5.02
N THR A 6 5.53 -1.54 -6.05
CA THR A 6 5.44 -2.16 -7.38
C THR A 6 6.82 -2.34 -8.03
N LEU A 7 7.73 -1.36 -7.87
CA LEU A 7 9.11 -1.51 -8.32
C LEU A 7 9.84 -2.62 -7.56
N TYR A 8 9.64 -2.74 -6.26
CA TYR A 8 10.17 -3.86 -5.49
C TYR A 8 9.69 -5.20 -6.03
N GLU A 9 8.39 -5.38 -6.23
CA GLU A 9 7.85 -6.62 -6.80
C GLU A 9 8.39 -6.92 -8.21
N ALA A 10 8.77 -5.88 -8.95
CA ALA A 10 9.37 -6.03 -10.27
C ALA A 10 10.83 -6.45 -10.22
N THR A 11 11.61 -5.90 -9.29
CA THR A 11 13.08 -6.00 -9.24
C THR A 11 13.62 -6.81 -8.07
N PHE A 12 12.83 -7.00 -7.02
CA PHE A 12 13.22 -7.55 -5.72
C PHE A 12 14.35 -6.76 -5.01
N ASP A 13 14.63 -5.53 -5.46
CA ASP A 13 15.53 -4.64 -4.76
C ASP A 13 14.84 -4.02 -3.53
N PHE A 14 15.22 -4.52 -2.36
CA PHE A 14 14.63 -4.10 -1.07
C PHE A 14 14.84 -2.61 -0.74
N SER A 15 15.74 -1.93 -1.44
CA SER A 15 15.92 -0.48 -1.30
C SER A 15 14.63 0.29 -1.60
N TYR A 16 13.79 -0.21 -2.51
CA TYR A 16 12.48 0.38 -2.80
C TYR A 16 11.50 0.26 -1.62
N VAL A 17 11.52 -0.85 -0.87
CA VAL A 17 10.69 -1.00 0.34
C VAL A 17 11.15 0.00 1.41
N ARG A 18 12.46 0.14 1.63
CA ARG A 18 13.01 1.12 2.58
C ARG A 18 12.64 2.56 2.20
N ALA A 19 12.73 2.89 0.91
CA ALA A 19 12.31 4.19 0.40
C ALA A 19 10.79 4.42 0.57
N ALA A 20 9.98 3.39 0.28
CA ALA A 20 8.53 3.42 0.48
C ALA A 20 8.18 3.66 1.95
N GLN A 21 8.86 2.99 2.88
CA GLN A 21 8.69 3.16 4.31
C GLN A 21 9.02 4.60 4.74
N SER A 22 10.18 5.12 4.34
CA SER A 22 10.56 6.50 4.68
C SER A 22 9.56 7.54 4.19
N ILE A 23 8.99 7.35 2.98
CA ILE A 23 7.95 8.24 2.45
C ILE A 23 6.62 8.05 3.18
N ALA A 24 6.26 6.81 3.54
CA ALA A 24 5.03 6.53 4.28
C ALA A 24 5.07 7.16 5.69
N ASP A 25 6.19 7.10 6.37
CA ASP A 25 6.37 7.73 7.68
C ASP A 25 6.19 9.25 7.60
N GLN A 26 6.81 9.90 6.59
CA GLN A 26 6.61 11.33 6.34
C GLN A 26 5.17 11.66 5.93
N MET A 27 4.52 10.80 5.14
CA MET A 27 3.11 10.96 4.78
C MET A 27 2.23 10.92 6.03
N ILE A 28 2.45 9.97 6.92
CA ILE A 28 1.72 9.87 8.18
C ILE A 28 1.98 11.09 9.06
N GLU A 29 3.23 11.50 9.23
CA GLU A 29 3.59 12.66 10.05
C GLU A 29 2.90 13.95 9.57
N ARG A 30 2.86 14.17 8.26
CA ARG A 30 2.44 15.47 7.68
C ARG A 30 0.97 15.54 7.30
N PHE A 31 0.34 14.43 6.97
CA PHE A 31 -1.00 14.41 6.37
C PHE A 31 -2.05 13.69 7.22
N TRP A 32 -1.65 12.88 8.22
CA TRP A 32 -2.57 12.13 9.03
C TRP A 32 -3.37 13.00 10.00
N ASP A 33 -4.69 12.84 9.99
CA ASP A 33 -5.60 13.40 10.98
C ASP A 33 -5.88 12.38 12.07
N LYS A 34 -5.38 12.64 13.27
CA LYS A 34 -5.52 11.72 14.43
C LYS A 34 -6.94 11.66 14.96
N ASP A 35 -7.71 12.75 14.80
CA ASP A 35 -9.05 12.85 15.36
C ASP A 35 -10.08 12.12 14.50
N TRP A 36 -9.90 12.15 13.18
CA TRP A 36 -10.81 11.52 12.22
C TRP A 36 -10.29 10.19 11.67
N GLY A 37 -9.01 9.90 11.83
CA GLY A 37 -8.41 8.67 11.34
C GLY A 37 -8.31 8.57 9.82
N VAL A 38 -8.11 9.70 9.13
CA VAL A 38 -8.00 9.80 7.66
C VAL A 38 -6.85 10.73 7.27
N PHE A 39 -6.52 10.78 5.98
CA PHE A 39 -5.51 11.71 5.46
C PHE A 39 -6.13 13.00 4.93
N TYR A 40 -5.44 14.11 5.11
CA TYR A 40 -5.67 15.36 4.40
C TYR A 40 -4.95 15.36 3.05
N ASP A 41 -5.42 16.17 2.10
CA ASP A 41 -4.76 16.37 0.80
C ASP A 41 -3.58 17.35 0.88
N THR A 42 -3.47 18.07 2.00
CA THR A 42 -2.44 19.08 2.21
C THR A 42 -1.65 18.79 3.48
N SER A 43 -0.34 19.09 3.45
CA SER A 43 0.56 18.95 4.60
C SER A 43 0.14 19.88 5.75
N LEU A 44 0.49 19.51 6.98
CA LEU A 44 0.40 20.37 8.17
C LEU A 44 1.19 21.67 8.01
N GLU A 45 2.29 21.64 7.27
CA GLU A 45 3.16 22.80 7.03
C GLU A 45 2.65 23.73 5.93
N HIS A 46 1.57 23.37 5.23
CA HIS A 46 1.02 24.19 4.18
C HIS A 46 0.43 25.48 4.77
N SER A 47 0.88 26.63 4.26
CA SER A 47 0.50 27.93 4.76
C SER A 47 -1.01 28.14 4.77
N LYS A 48 -1.53 28.53 5.94
CA LYS A 48 -2.81 29.19 6.22
C LYS A 48 -3.99 28.92 5.26
N LEU A 49 -4.37 27.65 5.14
CA LEU A 49 -5.68 27.33 4.57
C LEU A 49 -6.75 27.56 5.64
N LEU A 50 -7.87 28.17 5.26
CA LEU A 50 -9.04 28.30 6.14
C LEU A 50 -9.59 26.93 6.56
N VAL A 51 -9.53 25.97 5.65
CA VAL A 51 -9.90 24.56 5.88
C VAL A 51 -8.88 23.67 5.13
N ARG A 52 -8.41 22.62 5.76
CA ARG A 52 -7.60 21.60 5.09
C ARG A 52 -8.53 20.67 4.29
N PRO A 53 -8.36 20.55 2.96
CA PRO A 53 -9.23 19.71 2.16
C PRO A 53 -8.98 18.22 2.42
N ARG A 54 -10.01 17.42 2.20
CA ARG A 54 -10.01 15.96 2.13
C ARG A 54 -10.94 15.56 0.98
N ASP A 55 -10.37 15.21 -0.14
CA ASP A 55 -11.16 14.68 -1.24
C ASP A 55 -11.28 13.16 -1.07
N VAL A 56 -12.46 12.72 -0.69
CA VAL A 56 -12.75 11.29 -0.47
C VAL A 56 -13.30 10.62 -1.72
N LEU A 57 -13.72 11.40 -2.70
CA LEU A 57 -14.32 10.88 -3.93
C LEU A 57 -13.25 10.61 -4.98
N ASP A 58 -13.48 9.56 -5.75
CA ASP A 58 -12.73 9.33 -6.98
C ASP A 58 -13.25 10.25 -8.07
N ASN A 59 -12.33 10.98 -8.70
CA ASN A 59 -12.59 11.89 -9.82
C ASN A 59 -11.85 11.41 -11.08
N ALA A 60 -11.19 12.30 -11.80
CA ALA A 60 -10.30 11.96 -12.90
C ALA A 60 -9.08 11.12 -12.43
N VAL A 61 -8.77 11.20 -11.15
CA VAL A 61 -7.75 10.39 -10.45
C VAL A 61 -8.37 9.79 -9.19
N PRO A 62 -7.84 8.67 -8.70
CA PRO A 62 -8.26 8.09 -7.43
C PRO A 62 -8.09 9.04 -6.26
N SER A 63 -8.92 8.92 -5.23
CA SER A 63 -8.75 9.62 -3.96
C SER A 63 -7.36 9.33 -3.36
N GLY A 64 -6.63 10.40 -2.99
CA GLY A 64 -5.31 10.29 -2.36
C GLY A 64 -5.33 9.45 -1.08
N GLY A 65 -6.39 9.61 -0.27
CA GLY A 65 -6.59 8.80 0.95
C GLY A 65 -6.80 7.32 0.65
N ALA A 66 -7.53 6.97 -0.43
CA ALA A 66 -7.74 5.58 -0.83
C ALA A 66 -6.43 4.91 -1.26
N ILE A 67 -5.64 5.61 -2.10
CA ILE A 67 -4.33 5.11 -2.51
C ILE A 67 -3.37 5.00 -1.31
N ALA A 68 -3.42 5.94 -0.36
CA ALA A 68 -2.65 5.84 0.88
C ALA A 68 -3.05 4.59 1.68
N ALA A 69 -4.35 4.28 1.80
CA ALA A 69 -4.83 3.10 2.50
C ALA A 69 -4.36 1.80 1.84
N ILE A 70 -4.43 1.68 0.50
CA ILE A 70 -3.91 0.53 -0.24
C ILE A 70 -2.41 0.39 -0.02
N ALA A 71 -1.66 1.47 -0.21
CA ALA A 71 -0.20 1.46 -0.11
C ALA A 71 0.28 1.11 1.31
N LEU A 72 -0.41 1.59 2.36
CA LEU A 72 -0.07 1.27 3.74
C LEU A 72 -0.38 -0.19 4.08
N GLN A 73 -1.46 -0.77 3.58
CA GLN A 73 -1.75 -2.20 3.76
C GLN A 73 -0.63 -3.05 3.14
N ARG A 74 -0.27 -2.78 1.88
CA ARG A 74 0.82 -3.47 1.19
C ARG A 74 2.16 -3.30 1.92
N LEU A 75 2.48 -2.08 2.35
CA LEU A 75 3.70 -1.80 3.10
C LEU A 75 3.72 -2.55 4.43
N GLY A 76 2.58 -2.65 5.12
CA GLY A 76 2.44 -3.45 6.34
C GLY A 76 2.80 -4.92 6.12
N VAL A 77 2.39 -5.51 4.99
CA VAL A 77 2.76 -6.89 4.61
C VAL A 77 4.26 -6.99 4.39
N PHE A 78 4.87 -6.10 3.59
CA PHE A 78 6.30 -6.17 3.28
C PHE A 78 7.21 -5.93 4.48
N THR A 79 6.78 -5.14 5.46
CA THR A 79 7.60 -4.74 6.61
C THR A 79 7.27 -5.47 7.90
N GLY A 80 6.11 -6.12 7.99
CA GLY A 80 5.58 -6.68 9.23
C GLY A 80 5.15 -5.60 10.25
N ILE A 81 5.14 -4.32 9.89
CA ILE A 81 4.79 -3.22 10.79
C ILE A 81 3.27 -3.02 10.80
N ASN A 82 2.64 -3.49 11.87
CA ASN A 82 1.18 -3.48 12.01
C ASN A 82 0.57 -2.06 12.03
N GLU A 83 1.33 -1.04 12.43
CA GLU A 83 0.84 0.34 12.50
C GLU A 83 0.34 0.85 11.13
N TYR A 84 0.98 0.46 10.04
CA TYR A 84 0.54 0.84 8.69
C TYR A 84 -0.83 0.26 8.36
N ALA A 85 -1.03 -1.02 8.64
CA ALA A 85 -2.33 -1.68 8.43
C ALA A 85 -3.43 -1.07 9.30
N GLU A 86 -3.15 -0.74 10.56
CA GLU A 86 -4.12 -0.12 11.46
C GLU A 86 -4.52 1.29 11.00
N LYS A 87 -3.60 2.10 10.47
CA LYS A 87 -3.93 3.42 9.90
C LYS A 87 -4.81 3.29 8.63
N ALA A 88 -4.49 2.34 7.76
CA ALA A 88 -5.31 2.04 6.59
C ALA A 88 -6.73 1.63 6.99
N LYS A 89 -6.85 0.72 7.95
CA LYS A 89 -8.12 0.24 8.49
C LYS A 89 -8.94 1.35 9.14
N SER A 90 -8.29 2.25 9.89
CA SER A 90 -8.94 3.43 10.46
C SER A 90 -9.54 4.33 9.39
N SER A 91 -8.78 4.61 8.31
CA SER A 91 -9.25 5.43 7.18
C SER A 91 -10.47 4.82 6.50
N MET A 92 -10.43 3.52 6.21
CA MET A 92 -11.55 2.82 5.60
C MET A 92 -12.79 2.85 6.49
N LYS A 93 -12.62 2.59 7.80
CA LYS A 93 -13.72 2.61 8.77
C LYS A 93 -14.41 3.99 8.84
N ALA A 94 -13.65 5.07 8.80
CA ALA A 94 -14.17 6.44 8.82
C ALA A 94 -15.03 6.74 7.59
N LEU A 95 -14.80 6.06 6.46
CA LEU A 95 -15.48 6.31 5.20
C LEU A 95 -16.59 5.30 4.84
N ILE A 96 -16.91 4.36 5.72
CA ILE A 96 -18.03 3.42 5.51
C ILE A 96 -19.31 4.13 5.09
N PRO A 97 -19.77 5.23 5.74
CA PRO A 97 -21.00 5.90 5.32
C PRO A 97 -20.98 6.41 3.88
N HIS A 98 -19.83 6.87 3.38
CA HIS A 98 -19.66 7.32 2.00
C HIS A 98 -19.71 6.13 1.02
N MET A 99 -19.11 4.99 1.38
CA MET A 99 -19.13 3.77 0.58
C MET A 99 -20.56 3.22 0.44
N GLU A 100 -21.36 3.29 1.51
CA GLU A 100 -22.76 2.85 1.49
C GLU A 100 -23.66 3.77 0.66
N GLN A 101 -23.44 5.09 0.74
CA GLN A 101 -24.28 6.08 0.05
C GLN A 101 -23.97 6.21 -1.44
N ALA A 102 -22.70 6.15 -1.82
CA ALA A 102 -22.24 6.42 -3.19
C ALA A 102 -21.07 5.49 -3.59
N PRO A 103 -21.28 4.17 -3.67
CA PRO A 103 -20.19 3.21 -3.92
C PRO A 103 -19.45 3.45 -5.24
N SER A 104 -20.14 3.92 -6.28
CA SER A 104 -19.54 4.24 -7.58
C SER A 104 -18.62 5.47 -7.56
N ALA A 105 -18.74 6.31 -6.55
CA ALA A 105 -17.90 7.52 -6.41
C ALA A 105 -16.66 7.29 -5.53
N VAL A 106 -16.49 6.08 -4.96
CA VAL A 106 -15.43 5.73 -4.02
C VAL A 106 -14.84 4.34 -4.31
N THR A 107 -14.73 4.00 -5.58
CA THR A 107 -14.28 2.67 -6.04
C THR A 107 -12.88 2.31 -5.57
N SER A 108 -11.98 3.29 -5.46
CA SER A 108 -10.63 3.07 -4.92
C SER A 108 -10.63 2.71 -3.44
N TRP A 109 -11.58 3.25 -2.65
CA TRP A 109 -11.77 2.84 -1.27
C TRP A 109 -12.33 1.41 -1.16
N LEU A 110 -13.24 1.03 -2.07
CA LEU A 110 -13.75 -0.34 -2.15
C LEU A 110 -12.63 -1.33 -2.50
N ALA A 111 -11.69 -0.95 -3.37
CA ALA A 111 -10.50 -1.75 -3.64
C ALA A 111 -9.61 -1.91 -2.39
N ALA A 112 -9.47 -0.86 -1.56
CA ALA A 112 -8.74 -0.95 -0.29
C ALA A 112 -9.44 -1.89 0.70
N VAL A 113 -10.77 -1.88 0.75
CA VAL A 113 -11.58 -2.79 1.58
C VAL A 113 -11.47 -4.23 1.06
N ASP A 114 -11.50 -4.42 -0.26
CA ASP A 114 -11.33 -5.73 -0.88
C ASP A 114 -9.97 -6.33 -0.50
N PHE A 115 -8.88 -5.56 -0.60
CA PHE A 115 -7.56 -6.00 -0.18
C PHE A 115 -7.52 -6.42 1.30
N LEU A 116 -8.20 -5.68 2.19
CA LEU A 116 -8.26 -6.01 3.63
C LEU A 116 -9.00 -7.32 3.91
N HIS A 117 -10.07 -7.60 3.18
CA HIS A 117 -10.95 -8.72 3.44
C HIS A 117 -10.70 -9.93 2.56
N SER A 118 -9.99 -9.77 1.46
CA SER A 118 -9.56 -10.91 0.65
C SER A 118 -8.47 -11.69 1.39
N ASN A 119 -8.41 -12.98 1.13
CA ASN A 119 -7.22 -13.75 1.48
C ASN A 119 -6.11 -13.32 0.53
N SER A 120 -5.39 -12.24 0.87
CA SER A 120 -4.22 -11.80 0.10
C SER A 120 -3.25 -12.98 -0.05
N GLN A 121 -2.87 -13.26 -1.28
CA GLN A 121 -1.89 -14.31 -1.55
C GLN A 121 -0.49 -13.70 -1.45
N GLU A 122 0.27 -14.18 -0.48
CA GLU A 122 1.67 -13.80 -0.34
C GLU A 122 2.54 -14.89 -0.98
N VAL A 123 3.23 -14.54 -2.05
CA VAL A 123 4.15 -15.44 -2.75
C VAL A 123 5.57 -14.94 -2.55
N VAL A 124 6.43 -15.81 -2.04
CA VAL A 124 7.86 -15.53 -1.86
C VAL A 124 8.66 -16.40 -2.81
N LEU A 125 9.39 -15.81 -3.73
CA LEU A 125 10.33 -16.49 -4.60
C LEU A 125 11.72 -16.47 -3.98
N ILE A 126 12.27 -17.65 -3.71
CA ILE A 126 13.61 -17.80 -3.13
C ILE A 126 14.58 -18.29 -4.20
N GLY A 127 15.52 -17.44 -4.56
CA GLY A 127 16.49 -17.73 -5.61
C GLY A 127 17.27 -16.50 -6.05
N ASP A 128 18.25 -16.70 -6.92
CA ASP A 128 18.96 -15.59 -7.55
C ASP A 128 18.08 -14.95 -8.62
N GLU A 129 18.01 -13.62 -8.69
CA GLU A 129 17.22 -12.90 -9.68
C GLU A 129 17.67 -13.20 -11.13
N SER A 130 18.96 -13.52 -11.31
CA SER A 130 19.52 -13.93 -12.60
C SER A 130 19.11 -15.35 -13.01
N ASP A 131 18.50 -16.14 -12.11
CA ASP A 131 18.06 -17.50 -12.42
C ASP A 131 16.88 -17.46 -13.42
N PRO A 132 17.00 -18.11 -14.59
CA PRO A 132 15.92 -18.23 -15.56
C PRO A 132 14.62 -18.80 -14.98
N VAL A 133 14.72 -19.67 -13.94
CA VAL A 133 13.56 -20.26 -13.28
C VAL A 133 12.78 -19.19 -12.50
N ILE A 134 13.47 -18.34 -11.74
CA ILE A 134 12.85 -17.21 -11.03
C ILE A 134 12.16 -16.25 -12.01
N SER A 135 12.84 -15.92 -13.11
CA SER A 135 12.27 -15.09 -14.16
C SER A 135 11.03 -15.72 -14.82
N ALA A 136 11.03 -17.05 -15.02
CA ALA A 136 9.89 -17.77 -15.56
C ALA A 136 8.71 -17.79 -14.57
N MET A 137 8.95 -18.00 -13.29
CA MET A 137 7.93 -17.96 -12.23
C MET A 137 7.29 -16.57 -12.12
N LYS A 138 8.11 -15.50 -12.10
CA LYS A 138 7.60 -14.10 -12.11
C LYS A 138 6.68 -13.83 -13.30
N ARG A 139 7.06 -14.30 -14.48
CA ARG A 139 6.26 -14.15 -15.70
C ARG A 139 4.95 -14.94 -15.62
N GLU A 140 4.97 -16.15 -15.05
CA GLU A 140 3.76 -16.97 -14.90
C GLU A 140 2.77 -16.31 -13.94
N LEU A 141 3.21 -15.85 -12.77
CA LEU A 141 2.39 -15.15 -11.78
C LEU A 141 1.72 -13.87 -12.35
N ARG A 142 2.33 -13.24 -13.35
CA ARG A 142 1.80 -12.02 -13.98
C ARG A 142 0.84 -12.24 -15.14
N LYS A 143 0.59 -13.50 -15.53
CA LYS A 143 -0.35 -13.80 -16.64
C LYS A 143 -1.80 -13.59 -16.22
N THR A 144 -2.10 -13.80 -14.96
CA THR A 144 -3.43 -13.64 -14.40
C THR A 144 -3.51 -12.31 -13.64
N PHE A 145 -4.63 -11.63 -13.73
CA PHE A 145 -4.88 -10.43 -12.93
C PHE A 145 -5.29 -10.85 -11.52
N GLU A 146 -4.36 -10.70 -10.58
CA GLU A 146 -4.52 -11.00 -9.16
C GLU A 146 -4.27 -9.72 -8.35
N PRO A 147 -5.29 -8.88 -8.13
CA PRO A 147 -5.12 -7.54 -7.54
C PRO A 147 -4.61 -7.58 -6.10
N ASN A 148 -4.83 -8.68 -5.40
CA ASN A 148 -4.47 -8.86 -4.00
C ASN A 148 -3.24 -9.77 -3.81
N LEU A 149 -2.50 -10.04 -4.89
CA LEU A 149 -1.23 -10.75 -4.84
C LEU A 149 -0.12 -9.82 -4.33
N ILE A 150 0.63 -10.28 -3.34
CA ILE A 150 1.88 -9.68 -2.86
C ILE A 150 3.01 -10.58 -3.27
N LEU A 151 3.95 -10.06 -4.05
CA LEU A 151 5.09 -10.81 -4.56
C LEU A 151 6.40 -10.31 -3.93
N SER A 152 7.07 -11.20 -3.22
CA SER A 152 8.39 -10.96 -2.63
C SER A 152 9.46 -11.84 -3.26
N GLY A 153 10.70 -11.38 -3.25
CA GLY A 153 11.85 -12.16 -3.69
C GLY A 153 13.02 -12.06 -2.73
N VAL A 154 13.72 -13.17 -2.54
CA VAL A 154 14.88 -13.27 -1.65
C VAL A 154 15.98 -14.08 -2.31
N ALA A 155 17.19 -13.50 -2.36
CA ALA A 155 18.36 -14.22 -2.80
C ALA A 155 18.76 -15.31 -1.77
N VAL A 156 19.20 -16.47 -2.24
CA VAL A 156 19.68 -17.55 -1.37
C VAL A 156 20.85 -17.04 -0.53
N GLY A 157 20.72 -17.13 0.79
CA GLY A 157 21.77 -16.71 1.75
C GLY A 157 21.79 -15.21 2.06
N SER A 158 20.84 -14.40 1.55
CA SER A 158 20.69 -13.03 2.00
C SER A 158 20.12 -12.99 3.41
N SER A 159 20.75 -12.19 4.28
CA SER A 159 20.21 -11.87 5.62
C SER A 159 19.11 -10.81 5.58
N GLU A 160 18.81 -10.29 4.42
CA GLU A 160 17.81 -9.25 4.19
C GLU A 160 16.42 -9.85 3.90
N PHE A 161 15.92 -10.63 4.82
CA PHE A 161 14.48 -10.75 4.98
C PHE A 161 14.03 -9.48 5.70
N GLY A 162 13.38 -8.60 4.99
CA GLY A 162 12.74 -7.46 5.64
C GLY A 162 11.77 -7.97 6.70
N GLY A 163 12.22 -7.93 7.94
CA GLY A 163 11.50 -7.98 9.21
C GLY A 163 10.24 -8.79 9.40
N SER A 164 9.80 -9.60 8.46
CA SER A 164 8.63 -10.47 8.66
C SER A 164 9.12 -11.84 9.14
N PRO A 165 8.72 -12.27 10.33
CA PRO A 165 8.90 -13.69 10.71
C PRO A 165 7.99 -14.52 9.81
N LEU A 166 8.60 -15.49 9.11
CA LEU A 166 7.86 -16.62 8.56
C LEU A 166 7.21 -17.40 9.70
#